data_6b744c1a6c7ebef9eb9c10535651f5a1
#
_entry.id   6b744c1a6c7ebef9eb9c10535651f5a1
#
_cell.length_a   1.000
_cell.length_b   1.000
_cell.length_c   1.000
_cell.angle_alpha   90.00
_cell.angle_beta   90.00
_cell.angle_gamma   90.00
#
_symmetry.space_group_name_H-M   'P 1'
#
loop_
_entity.id
_entity.type
_entity.pdbx_description
1 polymer ?
#
loop_
_entity_poly.entity_id
_entity_poly.type
_entity_poly.pdbx_seq_one_letter_code
_entity_poly.pdbx_strand_id
1 'polypeptide(L)'
;MSAMMPAGSKGGGTCMGMPDVCKVPAPPAPPIPIPFPNMAMVSNATATSTKVMIENKHAVVEMSEIPASTGDQAGTAGGVVSGTVAQKVVFKRGSSKVKIEGKGAVYLTAQTAHNGANANMPAGLHDSPSQAKVLVAP
;
A
#
# COMPACT_ATOMS: atom_id res chain seq x y z
N MET A 1 5.69 -2.66 25.96
CA MET A 1 5.20 -1.32 25.62
C MET A 1 5.15 -1.15 24.12
N SER A 2 4.01 -0.72 23.59
CA SER A 2 3.88 -0.50 22.17
C SER A 2 4.46 0.85 21.78
N ALA A 3 5.28 0.88 20.72
CA ALA A 3 5.72 2.14 20.16
C ALA A 3 4.54 2.77 19.38
N MET A 4 4.40 4.09 19.50
CA MET A 4 3.41 4.80 18.72
C MET A 4 4.01 5.19 17.38
N MET A 5 3.22 5.05 16.32
CA MET A 5 3.67 5.31 14.96
C MET A 5 2.80 6.39 14.31
N PRO A 6 3.37 7.21 13.42
CA PRO A 6 2.57 8.22 12.73
C PRO A 6 1.37 7.61 12.00
N ALA A 7 0.22 8.22 12.18
CA ALA A 7 -1.00 7.77 11.52
C ALA A 7 -0.97 8.10 10.03
N GLY A 8 -1.57 7.23 9.22
CA GLY A 8 -1.66 7.44 7.78
C GLY A 8 -2.77 8.40 7.41
N SER A 9 -2.52 9.27 6.45
CA SER A 9 -3.51 10.19 5.91
C SER A 9 -3.20 10.46 4.44
N LYS A 10 -4.15 11.12 3.77
CA LYS A 10 -3.95 11.50 2.36
C LYS A 10 -3.02 12.70 2.19
N GLY A 11 -2.37 13.12 3.25
CA GLY A 11 -1.43 14.24 3.21
C GLY A 11 -0.07 13.91 2.61
N GLY A 12 0.21 12.65 2.31
CA GLY A 12 1.46 12.24 1.72
C GLY A 12 1.90 10.87 2.19
N GLY A 13 3.18 10.57 2.02
CA GLY A 13 3.74 9.28 2.37
C GLY A 13 3.66 8.27 1.24
N THR A 14 4.36 7.16 1.41
CA THR A 14 4.43 6.11 0.40
C THR A 14 4.27 4.74 1.03
N CYS A 15 3.90 3.78 0.20
CA CYS A 15 3.93 2.36 0.50
C CYS A 15 4.87 1.68 -0.46
N MET A 16 5.64 0.70 0.02
CA MET A 16 6.58 -0.04 -0.82
C MET A 16 6.45 -1.53 -0.57
N GLY A 17 6.46 -2.29 -1.64
CA GLY A 17 6.51 -3.74 -1.61
C GLY A 17 7.60 -4.26 -2.54
N MET A 18 8.40 -5.21 -2.06
CA MET A 18 9.44 -5.85 -2.85
C MET A 18 9.70 -7.24 -2.27
N PRO A 19 9.80 -8.28 -3.10
CA PRO A 19 9.76 -8.24 -4.57
C PRO A 19 8.33 -8.37 -5.12
N ASP A 20 8.00 -7.52 -6.07
CA ASP A 20 6.80 -7.67 -6.88
C ASP A 20 7.23 -8.36 -8.18
N VAL A 21 7.13 -9.69 -8.22
CA VAL A 21 7.67 -10.47 -9.32
C VAL A 21 6.69 -10.46 -10.49
N CYS A 22 7.09 -9.81 -11.57
CA CYS A 22 6.30 -9.70 -12.79
C CYS A 22 7.08 -10.26 -13.97
N LYS A 23 6.35 -10.77 -14.95
CA LYS A 23 6.95 -11.42 -16.10
C LYS A 23 7.23 -10.39 -17.19
N VAL A 24 8.48 -10.42 -17.69
CA VAL A 24 8.91 -9.54 -18.78
C VAL A 24 8.90 -10.34 -20.07
N PRO A 25 8.22 -9.86 -21.13
CA PRO A 25 8.23 -10.56 -22.42
C PRO A 25 9.66 -10.66 -22.98
N ALA A 26 10.00 -11.85 -23.48
CA ALA A 26 11.33 -12.15 -24.02
C ALA A 26 11.23 -13.06 -25.25
N PRO A 27 10.46 -12.66 -26.29
CA PRO A 27 10.26 -13.52 -27.47
C PRO A 27 11.60 -13.84 -28.17
N PRO A 28 11.76 -15.06 -28.73
CA PRO A 28 10.77 -16.16 -28.79
C PRO A 28 10.67 -17.00 -27.52
N ALA A 29 11.44 -16.68 -26.47
CA ALA A 29 11.39 -17.39 -25.20
C ALA A 29 10.13 -17.04 -24.41
N PRO A 30 9.70 -17.90 -23.46
CA PRO A 30 8.58 -17.53 -22.55
C PRO A 30 8.94 -16.29 -21.73
N PRO A 31 7.94 -15.55 -21.23
CA PRO A 31 8.20 -14.41 -20.37
C PRO A 31 9.03 -14.79 -19.15
N ILE A 32 9.93 -13.89 -18.73
CA ILE A 32 10.87 -14.13 -17.65
C ILE A 32 10.38 -13.43 -16.38
N PRO A 33 10.22 -14.15 -15.25
CA PRO A 33 9.87 -13.51 -13.97
C PRO A 33 11.07 -12.72 -13.44
N ILE A 34 10.83 -11.43 -13.13
CA ILE A 34 11.84 -10.54 -12.60
C ILE A 34 11.27 -9.82 -11.38
N PRO A 35 12.03 -9.72 -10.28
CA PRO A 35 11.56 -8.96 -9.11
C PRO A 35 11.67 -7.45 -9.35
N PHE A 36 10.59 -6.74 -9.03
CA PHE A 36 10.53 -5.29 -9.11
C PHE A 36 10.14 -4.70 -7.76
N PRO A 37 10.58 -3.48 -7.45
CA PRO A 37 9.95 -2.72 -6.38
C PRO A 37 8.58 -2.23 -6.85
N ASN A 38 7.64 -2.14 -5.94
CA ASN A 38 6.31 -1.59 -6.23
C ASN A 38 6.02 -0.52 -5.20
N MET A 39 5.73 0.68 -5.66
CA MET A 39 5.49 1.83 -4.80
C MET A 39 4.14 2.46 -5.10
N ALA A 40 3.52 3.02 -4.06
CA ALA A 40 2.27 3.73 -4.20
C ALA A 40 2.27 4.96 -3.29
N MET A 41 1.60 6.02 -3.75
CA MET A 41 1.51 7.26 -2.99
C MET A 41 0.23 7.28 -2.17
N VAL A 42 0.36 7.48 -0.87
CA VAL A 42 -0.78 7.45 0.04
C VAL A 42 -1.78 8.57 -0.25
N SER A 43 -1.31 9.68 -0.82
CA SER A 43 -2.20 10.79 -1.21
C SER A 43 -3.27 10.38 -2.22
N ASN A 44 -3.06 9.28 -2.95
CA ASN A 44 -4.01 8.77 -3.93
C ASN A 44 -4.98 7.75 -3.34
N ALA A 45 -4.94 7.50 -2.04
CA ALA A 45 -5.78 6.49 -1.40
C ALA A 45 -7.27 6.81 -1.55
N THR A 46 -8.07 5.75 -1.71
CA THR A 46 -9.53 5.81 -1.75
C THR A 46 -10.11 4.98 -0.60
N ALA A 47 -11.43 5.05 -0.41
CA ALA A 47 -12.09 4.37 0.70
C ALA A 47 -11.51 4.78 2.05
N THR A 48 -11.10 6.03 2.15
CA THR A 48 -10.57 6.63 3.38
C THR A 48 -11.71 7.13 4.26
N SER A 49 -11.38 7.54 5.48
CA SER A 49 -12.36 8.13 6.37
C SER A 49 -12.95 9.41 5.76
N THR A 50 -14.27 9.57 5.88
CA THR A 50 -14.93 10.79 5.41
C THR A 50 -15.15 11.79 6.53
N LYS A 51 -15.16 11.34 7.79
CA LYS A 51 -15.47 12.18 8.96
C LYS A 51 -14.25 12.55 9.78
N VAL A 52 -13.20 11.74 9.72
CA VAL A 52 -11.99 11.96 10.53
C VAL A 52 -10.87 12.45 9.63
N MET A 53 -10.28 13.56 10.01
CA MET A 53 -9.17 14.16 9.27
C MET A 53 -7.95 14.30 10.18
N ILE A 54 -6.79 14.10 9.61
CA ILE A 54 -5.50 14.27 10.28
C ILE A 54 -4.74 15.33 9.52
N GLU A 55 -4.43 16.45 10.19
CA GLU A 55 -3.80 17.62 9.58
C GLU A 55 -4.52 18.05 8.30
N ASN A 56 -5.86 18.13 8.38
CA ASN A 56 -6.76 18.57 7.31
C ASN A 56 -6.79 17.64 6.09
N LYS A 57 -6.35 16.38 6.26
CA LYS A 57 -6.43 15.38 5.21
C LYS A 57 -7.17 14.14 5.74
N HIS A 58 -7.92 13.49 4.88
CA HIS A 58 -8.68 12.31 5.29
C HIS A 58 -7.76 11.22 5.84
N ALA A 59 -8.16 10.62 6.95
CA ALA A 59 -7.40 9.54 7.56
C ALA A 59 -7.52 8.26 6.73
N VAL A 60 -6.41 7.54 6.61
CA VAL A 60 -6.38 6.24 5.94
C VAL A 60 -6.68 5.16 6.97
N VAL A 61 -7.53 4.22 6.60
CA VAL A 61 -7.97 3.15 7.49
C VAL A 61 -7.70 1.79 6.87
N GLU A 62 -7.82 0.74 7.68
CA GLU A 62 -7.69 -0.63 7.22
C GLU A 62 -8.65 -0.87 6.05
N MET A 63 -8.18 -1.55 5.03
CA MET A 63 -8.88 -1.81 3.76
C MET A 63 -9.03 -0.60 2.84
N SER A 64 -8.44 0.55 3.16
CA SER A 64 -8.29 1.63 2.18
C SER A 64 -7.40 1.15 1.04
N GLU A 65 -7.60 1.69 -0.15
CA GLU A 65 -6.90 1.27 -1.36
C GLU A 65 -6.23 2.45 -2.05
N ILE A 66 -5.09 2.17 -2.68
CA ILE A 66 -4.47 3.11 -3.62
C ILE A 66 -4.68 2.50 -5.01
N PRO A 67 -5.41 3.18 -5.92
CA PRO A 67 -5.86 2.54 -7.16
C PRO A 67 -4.76 2.07 -8.09
N ALA A 68 -3.58 2.69 -8.05
CA ALA A 68 -2.48 2.35 -8.95
C ALA A 68 -1.15 2.42 -8.22
N SER A 69 -0.19 1.64 -8.69
CA SER A 69 1.16 1.60 -8.14
C SER A 69 2.18 1.72 -9.27
N THR A 70 3.45 1.91 -8.93
CA THR A 70 4.53 2.08 -9.90
C THR A 70 5.74 1.25 -9.51
N GLY A 71 6.57 0.95 -10.51
CA GLY A 71 7.83 0.24 -10.31
C GLY A 71 7.94 -1.06 -11.06
N ASP A 72 6.82 -1.69 -11.40
CA ASP A 72 6.79 -2.98 -12.08
C ASP A 72 6.31 -2.90 -13.53
N GLN A 73 6.26 -1.71 -14.11
CA GLN A 73 5.71 -1.49 -15.43
C GLN A 73 6.42 -2.26 -16.54
N ALA A 74 7.71 -2.55 -16.36
CA ALA A 74 8.46 -3.34 -17.34
C ALA A 74 7.99 -4.79 -17.43
N GLY A 75 7.32 -5.29 -16.38
CA GLY A 75 6.79 -6.65 -16.36
C GLY A 75 5.43 -6.77 -17.01
N THR A 76 5.31 -6.38 -18.28
CA THR A 76 4.02 -6.25 -18.97
C THR A 76 3.25 -7.55 -19.15
N ALA A 77 3.90 -8.71 -19.01
CA ALA A 77 3.20 -10.00 -19.05
C ALA A 77 2.45 -10.31 -17.74
N GLY A 78 2.61 -9.47 -16.72
CA GLY A 78 1.84 -9.53 -15.49
C GLY A 78 2.53 -10.23 -14.34
N GLY A 79 2.02 -10.00 -13.15
CA GLY A 79 2.52 -10.61 -11.94
C GLY A 79 2.37 -12.11 -11.92
N VAL A 80 3.29 -12.79 -11.25
CA VAL A 80 3.30 -14.26 -11.16
C VAL A 80 2.06 -14.77 -10.42
N VAL A 81 1.57 -14.00 -9.45
CA VAL A 81 0.39 -14.35 -8.64
C VAL A 81 -0.85 -13.62 -9.12
N SER A 82 -0.77 -12.28 -9.28
CA SER A 82 -1.93 -11.45 -9.58
C SER A 82 -2.32 -11.44 -11.05
N GLY A 83 -1.38 -11.69 -11.95
CA GLY A 83 -1.59 -11.54 -13.39
C GLY A 83 -1.72 -10.10 -13.85
N THR A 84 -1.43 -9.13 -12.99
CA THR A 84 -1.62 -7.71 -13.27
C THR A 84 -0.31 -6.93 -13.10
N VAL A 85 -0.30 -5.69 -13.59
CA VAL A 85 0.86 -4.78 -13.52
C VAL A 85 0.39 -3.43 -13.03
N ALA A 86 1.14 -2.84 -12.12
CA ALA A 86 0.91 -1.49 -11.60
C ALA A 86 -0.52 -1.29 -11.06
N GLN A 87 -1.11 -2.35 -10.53
CA GLN A 87 -2.47 -2.33 -10.03
C GLN A 87 -2.51 -1.89 -8.56
N LYS A 88 -3.69 -1.97 -7.96
CA LYS A 88 -3.96 -1.35 -6.66
C LYS A 88 -3.14 -1.91 -5.52
N VAL A 89 -2.96 -1.06 -4.51
CA VAL A 89 -2.36 -1.39 -3.22
C VAL A 89 -3.44 -1.28 -2.15
N VAL A 90 -3.53 -2.26 -1.27
CA VAL A 90 -4.53 -2.30 -0.20
C VAL A 90 -3.81 -2.27 1.14
N PHE A 91 -4.30 -1.45 2.07
CA PHE A 91 -3.80 -1.45 3.45
C PHE A 91 -4.41 -2.64 4.19
N LYS A 92 -3.60 -3.64 4.50
CA LYS A 92 -4.07 -4.88 5.10
C LYS A 92 -4.15 -4.84 6.62
N ARG A 93 -3.47 -3.90 7.26
CA ARG A 93 -3.41 -3.84 8.71
C ARG A 93 -3.66 -2.42 9.20
N GLY A 94 -4.48 -2.31 10.22
CA GLY A 94 -4.69 -1.07 10.94
C GLY A 94 -4.52 -1.32 12.42
N SER A 95 -4.57 -0.24 13.21
CA SER A 95 -4.44 -0.35 14.67
C SER A 95 -5.56 -1.19 15.26
N SER A 96 -5.21 -2.09 16.17
CA SER A 96 -6.19 -2.83 16.95
C SER A 96 -6.75 -1.99 18.11
N LYS A 97 -6.09 -0.89 18.44
CA LYS A 97 -6.43 -0.05 19.59
C LYS A 97 -7.14 1.24 19.20
N VAL A 98 -6.84 1.78 18.01
CA VAL A 98 -7.44 3.03 17.53
C VAL A 98 -8.28 2.71 16.31
N LYS A 99 -9.59 2.95 16.42
CA LYS A 99 -10.53 2.71 15.33
C LYS A 99 -11.05 4.03 14.80
N ILE A 100 -11.15 4.13 13.49
CA ILE A 100 -11.71 5.28 12.79
C ILE A 100 -12.86 4.75 11.93
N GLU A 101 -14.09 5.18 12.24
CA GLU A 101 -15.29 4.72 11.55
C GLU A 101 -15.38 3.20 11.49
N GLY A 102 -15.03 2.55 12.60
CA GLY A 102 -15.15 1.09 12.74
C GLY A 102 -13.98 0.29 12.17
N LYS A 103 -12.99 0.95 11.58
CA LYS A 103 -11.82 0.29 10.99
C LYS A 103 -10.55 0.78 11.67
N GLY A 104 -9.54 -0.08 11.73
CA GLY A 104 -8.28 0.29 12.36
C GLY A 104 -7.58 1.44 11.64
N ALA A 105 -7.06 2.40 12.39
CA ALA A 105 -6.28 3.49 11.83
C ALA A 105 -4.96 2.95 11.27
N VAL A 106 -4.63 3.30 10.03
CA VAL A 106 -3.37 2.91 9.41
C VAL A 106 -2.24 3.75 10.00
N TYR A 107 -1.09 3.14 10.16
CA TYR A 107 0.09 3.77 10.75
C TYR A 107 1.33 3.43 9.93
N LEU A 108 2.41 4.17 10.17
CA LEU A 108 3.70 3.86 9.54
C LEU A 108 4.12 2.43 9.92
N THR A 109 4.65 1.69 8.97
CA THR A 109 5.00 0.27 9.05
C THR A 109 3.82 -0.70 8.97
N ALA A 110 2.59 -0.20 8.76
CA ALA A 110 1.45 -1.09 8.54
C ALA A 110 1.63 -1.90 7.26
N GLN A 111 1.18 -3.14 7.30
CA GLN A 111 1.33 -4.06 6.18
C GLN A 111 0.43 -3.65 5.01
N THR A 112 0.98 -3.69 3.81
CA THR A 112 0.26 -3.41 2.57
C THR A 112 0.37 -4.59 1.61
N ALA A 113 -0.59 -4.69 0.69
CA ALA A 113 -0.57 -5.72 -0.33
C ALA A 113 -0.59 -5.03 -1.69
N HIS A 114 0.39 -5.34 -2.52
CA HIS A 114 0.67 -4.60 -3.74
C HIS A 114 0.30 -5.36 -5.00
N ASN A 115 -0.07 -4.59 -6.03
CA ASN A 115 -0.31 -5.05 -7.40
C ASN A 115 -1.44 -6.05 -7.50
N GLY A 116 -2.66 -5.56 -7.28
CA GLY A 116 -3.88 -6.27 -7.60
C GLY A 116 -4.69 -6.72 -6.39
N ALA A 117 -5.91 -7.14 -6.65
CA ALA A 117 -6.82 -7.62 -5.62
C ALA A 117 -6.32 -8.94 -5.01
N ASN A 118 -5.78 -9.82 -5.86
CA ASN A 118 -5.05 -11.01 -5.41
C ASN A 118 -3.57 -10.63 -5.43
N ALA A 119 -3.12 -10.02 -4.38
CA ALA A 119 -1.86 -9.27 -4.34
C ALA A 119 -0.67 -10.08 -4.82
N ASN A 120 0.07 -9.51 -5.76
CA ASN A 120 1.30 -10.11 -6.26
C ASN A 120 2.43 -10.00 -5.23
N MET A 121 2.39 -8.94 -4.42
CA MET A 121 3.33 -8.75 -3.31
C MET A 121 2.52 -8.43 -2.04
N PRO A 122 2.21 -9.45 -1.20
CA PRO A 122 1.31 -9.25 -0.05
C PRO A 122 1.99 -8.75 1.23
N ALA A 123 3.30 -8.54 1.22
CA ALA A 123 4.06 -8.20 2.42
C ALA A 123 4.78 -6.86 2.33
N GLY A 124 4.16 -5.87 1.70
CA GLY A 124 4.69 -4.52 1.65
C GLY A 124 4.46 -3.75 2.94
N LEU A 125 5.01 -2.54 3.00
CA LEU A 125 4.92 -1.66 4.17
C LEU A 125 4.54 -0.24 3.75
N HIS A 126 3.85 0.45 4.65
CA HIS A 126 3.73 1.89 4.62
C HIS A 126 5.07 2.45 5.14
N ASP A 127 5.96 2.82 4.24
CA ASP A 127 7.37 3.03 4.56
C ASP A 127 7.78 4.49 4.75
N SER A 128 6.94 5.43 4.34
CA SER A 128 7.23 6.84 4.49
C SER A 128 5.99 7.53 5.08
N PRO A 129 6.14 8.35 6.14
CA PRO A 129 4.99 8.86 6.87
C PRO A 129 4.23 9.94 6.11
N SER A 130 2.92 9.97 6.34
CA SER A 130 2.04 11.02 5.81
C SER A 130 2.20 12.32 6.58
N GLN A 131 2.44 12.22 7.87
CA GLN A 131 2.60 13.34 8.79
C GLN A 131 3.23 12.81 10.09
N ALA A 132 3.63 13.69 10.98
CA ALA A 132 4.33 13.30 12.19
C ALA A 132 3.69 13.79 13.49
N LYS A 133 2.53 14.45 13.41
CA LYS A 133 1.91 15.05 14.60
C LYS A 133 0.94 14.11 15.31
N VAL A 134 0.20 13.30 14.57
CA VAL A 134 -0.76 12.36 15.15
C VAL A 134 -0.16 10.97 15.14
N LEU A 135 -0.04 10.38 16.31
CA LEU A 135 0.54 9.04 16.48
C LEU A 135 -0.54 8.08 16.96
N VAL A 136 -0.47 6.84 16.50
CA VAL A 136 -1.39 5.80 16.95
C VAL A 136 -0.60 4.60 17.44
N ALA A 137 -1.16 3.90 18.42
CA ALA A 137 -0.61 2.63 18.86
C ALA A 137 -1.07 1.53 17.89
N PRO A 138 -0.16 0.68 17.44
CA PRO A 138 -0.50 -0.43 16.54
C PRO A 138 -1.54 -1.39 17.10
#